data_5dea41ba11bf821473d5e6b2c93080b2
#
_entry.id   5dea41ba11bf821473d5e6b2c93080b2
#
_cell.length_a   1.000
_cell.length_b   1.000
_cell.length_c   1.000
_cell.angle_alpha   90.00
_cell.angle_beta   90.00
_cell.angle_gamma   90.00
#
_symmetry.space_group_name_H-M   'P 1'
#
loop_
_entity.id
_entity.type
_entity.pdbx_description
1 polymer ?
#
loop_
_entity_poly.entity_id
_entity_poly.type
_entity_poly.pdbx_seq_one_letter_code
_entity_poly.pdbx_strand_id
1 'polypeptide(L)' 'MVDKKVIVYSAEWCPWCHKAIDFMKANKVNFEVRDVGTNQKYAMEVQQISGQTGIPVIVIDKAVIVGFNMPAIKKELGI' A
#
# COMPACT_ATOMS: atom_id res chain seq x y z
N MET A 1 -15.36 11.51 0.07
CA MET A 1 -14.47 10.79 1.01
C MET A 1 -14.40 9.33 0.64
N VAL A 2 -13.22 8.74 0.80
CA VAL A 2 -13.04 7.31 0.53
C VAL A 2 -13.28 6.54 1.83
N ASP A 3 -14.28 5.66 1.82
CA ASP A 3 -14.64 4.85 2.99
C ASP A 3 -14.03 3.45 2.97
N LYS A 4 -13.03 3.25 2.12
CA LYS A 4 -12.37 1.96 2.01
C LYS A 4 -11.21 1.85 2.97
N LYS A 5 -10.94 0.64 3.44
CA LYS A 5 -9.79 0.37 4.29
C LYS A 5 -8.56 0.26 3.40
N VAL A 6 -7.57 1.10 3.65
CA VAL A 6 -6.34 1.15 2.85
C VAL A 6 -5.15 0.84 3.74
N ILE A 7 -4.32 -0.11 3.30
CA ILE A 7 -3.10 -0.48 3.99
C ILE A 7 -1.96 -0.37 2.98
N VAL A 8 -0.88 0.31 3.37
CA VAL A 8 0.32 0.45 2.55
C VAL A 8 1.47 -0.26 3.25
N TYR A 9 1.94 -1.35 2.65
CA TYR A 9 3.15 -2.03 3.13
C TYR A 9 4.35 -1.33 2.53
N SER A 10 5.22 -0.80 3.38
CA SER A 10 6.33 0.05 2.96
C SER A 10 7.59 -0.19 3.76
N ALA A 11 8.66 0.53 3.43
CA ALA A 11 9.90 0.59 4.20
C ALA A 11 10.51 1.98 4.01
N GLU A 12 11.30 2.43 4.99
CA GLU A 12 11.90 3.77 4.94
C GLU A 12 12.82 3.97 3.72
N TRP A 13 13.50 2.89 3.30
CA TRP A 13 14.44 2.94 2.19
C TRP A 13 13.79 2.81 0.82
N CYS A 14 12.48 2.74 0.73
CA CYS A 14 11.76 2.48 -0.52
C CYS A 14 11.17 3.77 -1.09
N PRO A 15 11.76 4.34 -2.15
CA PRO A 15 11.26 5.60 -2.74
C PRO A 15 9.83 5.48 -3.28
N TRP A 16 9.50 4.35 -3.92
CA TRP A 16 8.16 4.14 -4.46
C TRP A 16 7.10 4.01 -3.37
N CYS A 17 7.50 3.49 -2.21
CA CYS A 17 6.60 3.43 -1.06
C CYS A 17 6.27 4.85 -0.57
N HIS A 18 7.25 5.73 -0.51
CA HIS A 18 7.03 7.12 -0.12
C HIS A 18 6.12 7.83 -1.13
N LYS A 19 6.29 7.55 -2.42
CA LYS A 19 5.41 8.12 -3.45
C LYS A 19 3.96 7.65 -3.25
N ALA A 20 3.76 6.38 -2.92
CA ALA A 20 2.42 5.86 -2.67
C ALA A 20 1.79 6.53 -1.45
N ILE A 21 2.55 6.69 -0.37
CA ILE A 21 2.09 7.35 0.84
C ILE A 21 1.73 8.81 0.55
N ASP A 22 2.60 9.53 -0.16
CA ASP A 22 2.34 10.93 -0.52
C ASP A 22 1.08 11.05 -1.38
N PHE A 23 0.88 10.12 -2.30
CA PHE A 23 -0.34 10.10 -3.12
C PHE A 23 -1.59 9.94 -2.26
N MET A 24 -1.56 9.04 -1.27
CA MET A 24 -2.69 8.86 -0.36
C MET A 24 -2.97 10.12 0.45
N LYS A 25 -1.92 10.77 0.96
CA LYS A 25 -2.07 12.03 1.71
C LYS A 25 -2.63 13.14 0.82
N ALA A 26 -2.13 13.26 -0.41
CA ALA A 26 -2.59 14.29 -1.35
C ALA A 26 -4.06 14.15 -1.71
N ASN A 27 -4.56 12.91 -1.72
CA ASN A 27 -5.96 12.63 -2.03
C ASN A 27 -6.83 12.49 -0.79
N LYS A 28 -6.30 12.82 0.38
CA LYS A 28 -7.01 12.80 1.67
C LYS A 28 -7.60 11.43 1.98
N VAL A 29 -6.88 10.38 1.62
CA VAL A 29 -7.28 8.99 1.88
C VAL A 29 -6.76 8.59 3.24
N ASN A 30 -7.63 8.01 4.07
CA ASN A 30 -7.21 7.41 5.33
C ASN A 30 -6.53 6.07 5.04
N PHE A 31 -5.33 5.87 5.59
CA PHE A 31 -4.58 4.66 5.33
C PHE A 31 -3.74 4.28 6.55
N GLU A 32 -3.40 3.00 6.62
CA GLU A 32 -2.48 2.47 7.63
C GLU A 32 -1.17 2.13 6.94
N VAL A 33 -0.04 2.50 7.55
CA VAL A 33 1.29 2.11 7.05
C VAL A 33 1.79 0.94 7.88
N ARG A 34 2.22 -0.12 7.20
CA ARG A 34 2.86 -1.27 7.84
C ARG A 34 4.28 -1.38 7.32
N ASP A 35 5.25 -1.14 8.22
CA ASP A 35 6.67 -1.11 7.87
C ASP A 35 7.25 -2.52 7.89
N VAL A 36 7.57 -3.03 6.70
CA VAL A 36 8.15 -4.37 6.56
C VAL A 36 9.64 -4.40 6.89
N GLY A 37 10.28 -3.23 6.91
CA GLY A 37 11.70 -3.14 7.23
C GLY A 37 11.99 -3.30 8.71
N THR A 38 11.02 -3.00 9.57
CA THR A 38 11.19 -3.08 11.03
C THR A 38 10.34 -4.18 11.67
N ASN A 39 9.40 -4.77 10.91
CA ASN A 39 8.50 -5.78 11.46
C ASN A 39 8.37 -6.95 10.49
N GLN A 40 9.03 -8.06 10.87
CA GLN A 40 9.04 -9.27 10.04
C GLN A 40 7.64 -9.85 9.81
N LYS A 41 6.73 -9.66 10.75
CA LYS A 41 5.35 -10.10 10.58
C LYS A 41 4.71 -9.47 9.36
N TYR A 42 4.94 -8.18 9.15
CA TYR A 42 4.40 -7.47 7.99
C TYR A 42 5.05 -7.93 6.69
N ALA A 43 6.34 -8.24 6.71
CA ALA A 43 7.01 -8.81 5.54
C ALA A 43 6.39 -10.15 5.15
N MET A 44 6.06 -10.99 6.14
CA MET A 44 5.38 -12.26 5.90
C MET A 44 3.96 -12.06 5.35
N GLU A 45 3.25 -11.05 5.85
CA GLU A 45 1.91 -10.71 5.32
C GLU A 45 1.97 -10.36 3.85
N VAL A 46 2.96 -9.58 3.42
CA VAL A 46 3.15 -9.23 2.01
C VAL A 46 3.27 -10.49 1.16
N GLN A 47 4.09 -11.44 1.59
CA GLN A 47 4.27 -12.69 0.86
C GLN A 47 2.97 -13.48 0.78
N GLN A 48 2.21 -13.54 1.88
CA GLN A 48 0.97 -14.29 1.94
C GLN A 48 -0.11 -13.69 1.04
N ILE A 49 -0.26 -12.37 1.04
CA ILE A 49 -1.36 -11.72 0.33
C ILE A 49 -1.04 -11.42 -1.14
N SER A 50 0.24 -11.26 -1.50
CA SER A 50 0.64 -10.87 -2.86
C SER A 50 1.41 -11.96 -3.60
N GLY A 51 1.85 -13.00 -2.91
CA GLY A 51 2.62 -14.08 -3.51
C GLY A 51 4.04 -13.70 -3.88
N GLN A 52 4.53 -12.54 -3.42
CA GLN A 52 5.89 -12.07 -3.71
C GLN A 52 6.35 -11.18 -2.54
N THR A 53 7.59 -10.70 -2.57
CA THR A 53 8.18 -9.94 -1.47
C THR A 53 8.46 -8.47 -1.77
N GLY A 54 8.16 -8.01 -2.98
CA GLY A 54 8.40 -6.62 -3.38
C GLY A 54 7.41 -5.66 -2.75
N ILE A 55 7.83 -4.43 -2.53
CA ILE A 55 7.03 -3.34 -1.98
C ILE A 55 7.13 -2.12 -2.90
N PRO A 56 6.16 -1.18 -2.87
CA PRO A 56 5.01 -1.16 -1.97
C PRO A 56 3.95 -2.19 -2.36
N VAL A 57 3.21 -2.69 -1.39
CA VAL A 57 1.98 -3.43 -1.64
C VAL A 57 0.86 -2.64 -1.00
N ILE A 58 -0.17 -2.36 -1.77
CA ILE A 58 -1.29 -1.53 -1.34
C ILE A 58 -2.54 -2.39 -1.32
N VAL A 59 -3.18 -2.46 -0.17
CA VAL A 59 -4.44 -3.21 -0.01
C VAL A 59 -5.56 -2.20 0.14
N ILE A 60 -6.56 -2.29 -0.73
CA ILE A 60 -7.74 -1.44 -0.69
C ILE A 60 -8.95 -2.38 -0.57
N ASP A 61 -9.52 -2.46 0.63
CA ASP A 61 -10.51 -3.48 1.00
C ASP A 61 -9.98 -4.88 0.69
N LYS A 62 -10.46 -5.53 -0.36
CA LYS A 62 -10.01 -6.86 -0.78
C LYS A 62 -9.06 -6.84 -1.96
N ALA A 63 -8.82 -5.68 -2.55
CA ALA A 63 -7.94 -5.56 -3.71
C ALA A 63 -6.49 -5.45 -3.26
N VAL A 64 -5.60 -6.21 -3.89
CA VAL A 64 -4.17 -6.19 -3.60
C VAL A 64 -3.45 -5.65 -4.84
N ILE A 65 -2.72 -4.55 -4.67
CA ILE A 65 -2.00 -3.90 -5.75
C ILE A 65 -0.51 -3.96 -5.43
N VAL A 66 0.27 -4.58 -6.32
CA VAL A 66 1.71 -4.69 -6.17
C VAL A 66 2.37 -3.53 -6.92
N GLY A 67 3.20 -2.78 -6.21
CA GLY A 67 3.87 -1.61 -6.76
C GLY A 67 2.99 -0.37 -6.73
N PHE A 68 3.58 0.78 -7.10
CA PHE A 68 2.84 2.03 -7.19
C PHE A 68 2.17 2.13 -8.55
N ASN A 69 1.06 1.42 -8.69
CA ASN A 69 0.26 1.42 -9.92
C ASN A 69 -0.89 2.41 -9.75
N MET A 70 -0.62 3.67 -10.12
CA MET A 70 -1.57 4.76 -9.91
C MET A 70 -2.94 4.51 -10.56
N PRO A 71 -3.03 4.05 -11.82
CA PRO A 71 -4.35 3.77 -12.40
C PRO A 71 -5.16 2.73 -11.62
N ALA A 72 -4.51 1.66 -11.18
CA ALA A 72 -5.19 0.62 -10.41
C ALA A 72 -5.62 1.15 -9.05
N ILE A 73 -4.76 1.94 -8.38
CA ILE A 73 -5.07 2.53 -7.08
C ILE A 73 -6.27 3.47 -7.20
N LYS A 74 -6.27 4.34 -8.20
CA LYS A 74 -7.38 5.26 -8.45
C LYS A 74 -8.68 4.52 -8.71
N LYS A 75 -8.63 3.47 -9.50
CA LYS A 75 -9.80 2.66 -9.83
C LYS A 75 -10.41 2.05 -8.56
N GLU A 76 -9.58 1.46 -7.72
CA GLU A 76 -10.07 0.83 -6.49
C GLU A 76 -10.55 1.84 -5.44
N LEU A 77 -9.97 3.03 -5.42
CA LEU A 77 -10.41 4.12 -4.54
C LEU A 77 -11.63 4.86 -5.08
N GLY A 78 -11.91 4.76 -6.36
CA GLY A 78 -13.02 5.48 -7.00
C GLY A 78 -12.74 6.97 -7.21
N ILE A 79 -11.48 7.31 -7.47
CA ILE A 79 -11.10 8.73 -7.64
C ILE A 79 -10.50 9.06 -9.00
#